data_d39887a2f2312f6ad62ee8d6d4c5ecbb
#
_entry.id   d39887a2f2312f6ad62ee8d6d4c5ecbb
#
_cell.length_a   1.000
_cell.length_b   1.000
_cell.length_c   1.000
_cell.angle_alpha   90.00
_cell.angle_beta   90.00
_cell.angle_gamma   90.00
#
_symmetry.space_group_name_H-M   'P 1'
#
loop_
_entity.id
_entity.type
_entity.pdbx_description
1 polymer ?
#
loop_
_entity_poly.entity_id
_entity_poly.type
_entity_poly.pdbx_seq_one_letter_code
_entity_poly.pdbx_strand_id
1 'polypeptide(L)' 'MITKYVLEFILHAKDSSIKIIKNALAEFGSDLVVVDCQDQDERCNYQVNMVTEDPTLVFDLCSQLGRIRSVKVHESPNS' A
#
# COMPACT_ATOMS: atom_id res chain seq x y z
N MET A 1 -13.31 2.12 -20.60
CA MET A 1 -12.95 0.98 -19.74
C MET A 1 -11.85 1.41 -18.78
N ILE A 2 -12.04 1.19 -17.49
CA ILE A 2 -11.09 1.61 -16.47
C ILE A 2 -10.18 0.44 -16.14
N THR A 3 -8.88 0.65 -16.28
CA THR A 3 -7.90 -0.36 -15.90
C THR A 3 -7.61 -0.27 -14.42
N LYS A 4 -7.64 -1.40 -13.75
CA LYS A 4 -7.28 -1.51 -12.35
C LYS A 4 -5.96 -2.24 -12.19
N TYR A 5 -5.24 -1.88 -11.15
CA TYR A 5 -3.92 -2.46 -10.86
C TYR A 5 -3.91 -3.04 -9.47
N VAL A 6 -3.28 -4.20 -9.34
CA VAL A 6 -3.02 -4.81 -8.04
C VAL A 6 -1.66 -4.34 -7.58
N LEU A 7 -1.62 -3.71 -6.43
CA LEU A 7 -0.38 -3.21 -5.84
C LEU A 7 0.02 -4.08 -4.66
N GLU A 8 1.31 -4.36 -4.57
CA GLU A 8 1.89 -5.06 -3.44
C GLU A 8 3.20 -4.38 -3.11
N PHE A 9 3.34 -3.90 -1.88
CA PHE A 9 4.56 -3.22 -1.47
C PHE A 9 4.72 -3.26 0.04
N ILE A 10 5.92 -2.92 0.49
CA ILE A 10 6.21 -2.78 1.91
C ILE A 10 6.37 -1.29 2.22
N LEU A 11 5.64 -0.84 3.23
CA LEU A 11 5.71 0.54 3.71
C LEU A 11 6.35 0.56 5.09
N HIS A 12 7.43 1.32 5.21
CA HIS A 12 8.07 1.58 6.49
C HIS A 12 7.61 2.95 6.99
N ALA A 13 6.78 2.95 8.02
CA ALA A 13 6.15 4.18 8.53
C ALA A 13 6.25 4.22 10.06
N LYS A 14 7.22 4.94 10.57
CA LYS A 14 7.50 4.99 12.02
C LYS A 14 6.38 5.62 12.83
N ASP A 15 5.73 6.63 12.27
CA ASP A 15 4.76 7.43 13.00
C ASP A 15 3.31 7.10 12.65
N SER A 16 3.10 6.02 11.92
CA SER A 16 1.77 5.63 11.47
C SER A 16 1.43 4.22 11.94
N SER A 17 0.21 4.06 12.43
CA SER A 17 -0.32 2.75 12.79
C SER A 17 -1.02 2.11 11.57
N ILE A 18 -1.31 0.81 11.68
CA ILE A 18 -2.09 0.10 10.66
C ILE A 18 -3.41 0.83 10.39
N LYS A 19 -4.06 1.30 11.44
CA LYS A 19 -5.34 1.99 11.32
C LYS A 19 -5.22 3.27 10.49
N ILE A 20 -4.18 4.05 10.73
CA ILE A 20 -3.93 5.28 9.99
C ILE A 20 -3.67 4.96 8.52
N ILE A 21 -2.85 3.96 8.26
CA ILE A 21 -2.53 3.53 6.89
C ILE A 21 -3.78 3.07 6.16
N LYS A 22 -4.58 2.23 6.80
CA LYS A 22 -5.84 1.75 6.20
C LYS A 22 -6.80 2.89 5.90
N ASN A 23 -6.95 3.82 6.83
CA ASN A 23 -7.85 4.96 6.63
C ASN A 23 -7.37 5.86 5.49
N ALA A 24 -6.06 6.06 5.39
CA ALA A 24 -5.49 6.90 4.34
C ALA A 24 -5.68 6.28 2.95
N LEU A 25 -5.56 4.96 2.84
CA LEU A 25 -5.59 4.27 1.55
C LEU A 25 -6.98 3.80 1.13
N ALA A 26 -7.91 3.71 2.07
CA ALA A 26 -9.24 3.14 1.80
C ALA A 26 -10.02 3.89 0.72
N GLU A 27 -9.77 5.19 0.57
CA GLU A 27 -10.46 6.01 -0.42
C GLU A 27 -9.90 5.85 -1.84
N PHE A 28 -8.74 5.24 -1.97
CA PHE A 28 -8.00 5.21 -3.24
C PHE A 28 -8.05 3.85 -3.93
N GLY A 29 -8.74 2.89 -3.34
CA GLY A 29 -8.85 1.57 -3.94
C GLY A 29 -9.72 0.62 -3.15
N SER A 30 -9.67 -0.65 -3.54
CA SER A 30 -10.46 -1.71 -2.93
C SER A 30 -9.54 -2.87 -2.53
N ASP A 31 -10.13 -3.86 -1.85
CA ASP A 31 -9.42 -5.06 -1.42
C ASP A 31 -8.15 -4.75 -0.64
N LEU A 32 -8.22 -3.71 0.18
CA LEU A 32 -7.08 -3.24 0.95
C LEU A 32 -6.77 -4.20 2.09
N VAL A 33 -5.53 -4.69 2.11
CA VAL A 33 -5.00 -5.52 3.20
C VAL A 33 -3.70 -4.89 3.67
N VAL A 34 -3.62 -4.60 4.96
CA VAL A 34 -2.40 -4.09 5.57
C VAL A 34 -2.03 -5.04 6.71
N VAL A 35 -0.85 -5.62 6.62
CA VAL A 35 -0.36 -6.60 7.61
C VAL A 35 0.93 -6.08 8.20
N ASP A 36 1.05 -6.19 9.51
CA ASP A 36 2.28 -5.88 10.20
C ASP A 36 3.34 -6.91 9.82
N CYS A 37 4.42 -6.43 9.23
CA CYS A 37 5.51 -7.26 8.72
C CYS A 37 6.78 -6.89 9.48
N GLN A 38 6.88 -7.36 10.73
CA GLN A 38 8.05 -7.07 11.55
C GLN A 38 9.20 -7.98 11.18
N ASP A 39 10.32 -7.39 10.83
CA ASP A 39 11.57 -8.09 10.68
C ASP A 39 12.39 -7.91 11.97
N GLN A 40 13.43 -8.75 12.15
CA GLN A 40 14.19 -8.81 13.41
C GLN A 40 14.75 -7.46 13.85
N ASP A 41 15.18 -6.64 12.89
CA ASP A 41 15.84 -5.38 13.18
C ASP A 41 15.01 -4.16 12.81
N GLU A 42 13.84 -4.34 12.22
CA GLU A 42 13.02 -3.23 11.77
C GLU A 42 11.60 -3.37 12.26
N ARG A 43 11.15 -2.35 12.95
CA ARG A 43 9.75 -2.22 13.37
C ARG A 43 9.04 -1.28 12.42
N CYS A 44 7.73 -1.29 12.45
CA CYS A 44 6.90 -0.38 11.65
C CYS A 44 6.97 -0.65 10.16
N ASN A 45 7.21 -1.90 9.77
CA ASN A 45 7.08 -2.35 8.40
C ASN A 45 5.71 -2.96 8.19
N TYR A 46 5.04 -2.53 7.15
CA TYR A 46 3.69 -3.01 6.83
C TYR A 46 3.65 -3.48 5.40
N GLN A 47 3.13 -4.68 5.19
CA GLN A 47 2.87 -5.16 3.84
C GLN A 47 1.49 -4.67 3.42
N VAL A 48 1.42 -4.00 2.28
CA VAL A 48 0.19 -3.43 1.76
C VAL A 48 -0.15 -4.09 0.44
N ASN A 49 -1.37 -4.61 0.35
CA ASN A 49 -1.93 -5.13 -0.89
C ASN A 49 -3.23 -4.39 -1.16
N MET A 50 -3.43 -3.93 -2.37
CA MET A 50 -4.66 -3.26 -2.73
C MET A 50 -4.87 -3.24 -4.23
N VAL A 51 -6.09 -2.93 -4.64
CA VAL A 51 -6.45 -2.73 -6.04
C VAL A 51 -6.82 -1.27 -6.22
N THR A 52 -6.23 -0.60 -7.20
CA THR A 52 -6.49 0.80 -7.46
C THR A 52 -6.50 1.10 -8.95
N GLU A 53 -7.18 2.17 -9.31
CA GLU A 53 -7.17 2.69 -10.67
C GLU A 53 -6.00 3.64 -10.91
N ASP A 54 -5.40 4.17 -9.83
CA ASP A 54 -4.34 5.16 -9.92
C ASP A 54 -3.18 4.81 -8.98
N PRO A 55 -2.25 3.96 -9.44
CA PRO A 55 -1.09 3.59 -8.60
C PRO A 55 -0.22 4.77 -8.22
N THR A 56 -0.07 5.74 -9.11
CA THR A 56 0.77 6.92 -8.85
C THR A 56 0.27 7.68 -7.63
N LEU A 57 -1.04 7.87 -7.54
CA LEU A 57 -1.64 8.58 -6.41
C LEU A 57 -1.40 7.82 -5.10
N VAL A 58 -1.54 6.49 -5.13
CA VAL A 58 -1.30 5.65 -3.95
C VAL A 58 0.14 5.77 -3.49
N PHE A 59 1.10 5.67 -4.42
CA PHE A 59 2.51 5.76 -4.06
C PHE A 59 2.89 7.15 -3.56
N ASP A 60 2.31 8.21 -4.14
CA ASP A 60 2.52 9.56 -3.66
C ASP A 60 2.06 9.70 -2.21
N LEU A 61 0.88 9.20 -1.90
CA LEU A 61 0.35 9.25 -0.55
C LEU A 61 1.23 8.46 0.42
N CYS A 62 1.62 7.26 0.03
CA CYS A 62 2.45 6.40 0.88
C CYS A 62 3.83 7.00 1.11
N SER A 63 4.39 7.69 0.12
CA SER A 63 5.70 8.33 0.28
C SER A 63 5.68 9.44 1.33
N GLN A 64 4.52 10.03 1.56
CA GLN A 64 4.34 11.02 2.63
C GLN A 64 4.27 10.37 4.00
N LEU A 65 3.85 9.12 4.07
CA LEU A 65 3.75 8.37 5.31
C LEU A 65 5.07 7.71 5.72
N GLY A 66 5.90 7.35 4.74
CA GLY A 66 7.13 6.65 5.02
C GLY A 66 7.87 6.24 3.76
N ARG A 67 8.65 5.18 3.87
CA ARG A 67 9.43 4.64 2.75
C ARG A 67 8.73 3.43 2.15
N ILE A 68 8.72 3.39 0.82
CA ILE A 68 8.14 2.29 0.08
C ILE A 68 9.27 1.44 -0.49
N ARG A 69 9.13 0.12 -0.40
CA ARG A 69 10.09 -0.81 -1.01
C ARG A 69 9.40 -2.08 -1.46
N SER A 70 10.10 -2.88 -2.26
CA SER A 70 9.61 -4.17 -2.76
C SER A 70 8.29 -4.03 -3.51
N VAL A 71 8.23 -3.02 -4.37
CA VAL A 71 7.00 -2.67 -5.09
C VAL A 71 6.74 -3.66 -6.21
N LYS A 72 5.52 -4.19 -6.27
CA LYS A 72 5.04 -5.00 -7.38
C LYS A 72 3.71 -4.40 -7.86
N VAL A 73 3.59 -4.23 -9.16
CA VAL A 73 2.38 -3.71 -9.78
C VAL A 73 1.96 -4.67 -10.87
N HIS A 74 0.72 -5.13 -10.79
CA HIS A 74 0.15 -6.02 -11.80
C HIS A 74 -1.15 -5.44 -12.31
N GLU A 75 -1.37 -5.52 -13.60
CA GLU A 75 -2.67 -5.17 -14.15
C GLU A 75 -3.68 -6.20 -13.72
N SER A 76 -4.85 -5.75 -13.23
CA SER A 76 -5.88 -6.65 -12.77
C SER A 76 -6.52 -7.38 -13.96
N PRO A 77 -6.59 -8.72 -13.93
CA PRO A 77 -7.17 -9.46 -15.04
C PRO A 77 -8.66 -9.28 -15.20
N ASN A 78 -9.33 -8.72 -14.20
CA ASN A 78 -10.78 -8.54 -14.19
C ASN A 78 -11.18 -7.08 -14.39
N SER A 79 -10.27 -6.27 -14.87
CA SER A 79 -10.55 -4.86 -15.11
C SER A 79 -11.40 -4.64 -16.34
#